data_17af38652932fecc6b6fc07a9a920fd3
#
_entry.id   17af38652932fecc6b6fc07a9a920fd3
#
_cell.length_a   1.000
_cell.length_b   1.000
_cell.length_c   1.000
_cell.angle_alpha   90.00
_cell.angle_beta   90.00
_cell.angle_gamma   90.00
#
_symmetry.space_group_name_H-M   'P 1'
#
loop_
_entity.id
_entity.type
_entity.pdbx_description
1 polymer ?
#
loop_
_entity_poly.entity_id
_entity_poly.type
_entity_poly.pdbx_seq_one_letter_code
_entity_poly.pdbx_strand_id
1 'polypeptide(L)'
;MLTRALMLTGTLLASTLVDAQVFSRELGDFDLKLATQPSRSMAQGLVKPTIPGSTFHGGLDLTHDSGWYVGQWAPTMGIKPGTNLEVDSYLGYKHPFDQTLSYELGMIHYSYPKLSPLDSQQFYAGLTVLGTRLGAAFSNDPNRHDSTLFADLGVNQPLGIGVSMKYTTHQLGTPVSIAEGGSVRAFNDWSIKFPRPFMGIDLNLIYSDSSLEGAQCSAYSGQNSQCDGLVTLKAERAFY
;
A
#
# COMPACT_ATOMS: atom_id res chain seq x y z
N MET A 1 25.57 -10.47 -53.55
CA MET A 1 25.46 -9.35 -52.59
C MET A 1 24.23 -9.46 -51.70
N LEU A 2 23.87 -10.65 -51.20
CA LEU A 2 22.65 -10.87 -50.38
C LEU A 2 22.89 -11.64 -49.08
N THR A 3 24.11 -11.76 -48.63
CA THR A 3 24.48 -12.58 -47.46
C THR A 3 25.07 -11.80 -46.29
N ARG A 4 24.96 -10.47 -46.28
CA ARG A 4 25.44 -9.65 -45.17
C ARG A 4 24.34 -8.89 -44.36
N ALA A 5 23.06 -9.13 -44.68
CA ALA A 5 21.94 -8.45 -44.02
C ALA A 5 21.26 -9.27 -42.93
N LEU A 6 21.71 -10.49 -42.64
CA LEU A 6 21.00 -11.38 -41.70
C LEU A 6 21.71 -11.58 -40.35
N MET A 7 22.78 -10.84 -40.07
CA MET A 7 23.50 -10.96 -38.79
C MET A 7 23.40 -9.76 -37.86
N LEU A 8 22.53 -8.80 -38.13
CA LEU A 8 22.38 -7.59 -37.27
C LEU A 8 21.06 -7.50 -36.50
N THR A 9 20.22 -8.51 -36.55
CA THR A 9 18.94 -8.53 -35.83
C THR A 9 18.90 -9.44 -34.61
N GLY A 10 20.02 -10.08 -34.24
CA GLY A 10 20.10 -11.03 -33.15
C GLY A 10 20.57 -10.51 -31.80
N THR A 11 20.97 -9.24 -31.66
CA THR A 11 21.64 -8.75 -30.44
C THR A 11 20.88 -7.69 -29.66
N LEU A 12 19.62 -7.45 -29.96
CA LEU A 12 18.80 -6.42 -29.28
C LEU A 12 17.72 -7.01 -28.36
N LEU A 13 17.76 -8.29 -28.04
CA LEU A 13 16.83 -8.94 -27.10
C LEU A 13 17.49 -9.48 -25.83
N ALA A 14 18.72 -9.10 -25.56
CA ALA A 14 19.27 -9.19 -24.21
C ALA A 14 18.94 -7.90 -23.44
N SER A 15 17.65 -7.55 -23.32
CA SER A 15 17.19 -6.73 -22.22
C SER A 15 17.50 -7.54 -20.96
N THR A 16 18.49 -7.09 -20.23
CA THR A 16 18.77 -7.56 -18.88
C THR A 16 17.45 -7.51 -18.11
N LEU A 17 16.86 -8.68 -17.91
CA LEU A 17 15.80 -8.89 -16.95
C LEU A 17 16.42 -8.50 -15.60
N VAL A 18 16.17 -7.28 -15.14
CA VAL A 18 16.40 -6.91 -13.75
C VAL A 18 15.31 -7.65 -13.00
N ASP A 19 15.64 -8.85 -12.55
CA ASP A 19 14.84 -9.60 -11.61
C ASP A 19 14.66 -8.72 -10.36
N ALA A 20 13.45 -8.22 -10.15
CA ALA A 20 13.04 -7.69 -8.86
C ALA A 20 12.91 -8.90 -7.93
N GLN A 21 14.03 -9.37 -7.41
CA GLN A 21 14.07 -10.55 -6.56
C GLN A 21 13.36 -10.25 -5.24
N VAL A 22 12.28 -10.96 -4.99
CA VAL A 22 11.83 -11.21 -3.62
C VAL A 22 12.88 -12.14 -3.01
N PHE A 23 13.76 -11.59 -2.21
CA PHE A 23 14.72 -12.39 -1.47
C PHE A 23 14.03 -12.87 -0.19
N SER A 24 13.83 -14.17 -0.03
CA SER A 24 13.36 -14.80 1.19
C SER A 24 14.45 -15.70 1.75
N ARG A 25 14.73 -15.59 3.03
CA ARG A 25 15.71 -16.42 3.74
C ARG A 25 15.19 -16.79 5.12
N GLU A 26 15.14 -18.06 5.40
CA GLU A 26 14.90 -18.58 6.75
C GLU A 26 16.19 -18.40 7.59
N LEU A 27 16.05 -17.81 8.76
CA LEU A 27 17.13 -17.54 9.73
C LEU A 27 16.72 -18.17 11.07
N GLY A 28 16.71 -19.51 11.17
CA GLY A 28 16.18 -20.22 12.33
C GLY A 28 14.67 -19.97 12.45
N ASP A 29 14.23 -19.43 13.59
CA ASP A 29 12.81 -19.12 13.85
C ASP A 29 12.32 -17.82 13.18
N PHE A 30 13.14 -17.21 12.32
CA PHE A 30 12.82 -16.00 11.60
C PHE A 30 12.78 -16.21 10.09
N ASP A 31 11.81 -15.61 9.44
CA ASP A 31 11.69 -15.49 7.98
C ASP A 31 11.93 -14.03 7.57
N LEU A 32 13.01 -13.79 6.84
CA LEU A 32 13.37 -12.49 6.28
C LEU A 32 12.91 -12.40 4.84
N LYS A 33 12.16 -11.35 4.50
CA LYS A 33 11.72 -11.04 3.12
C LYS A 33 12.13 -9.65 2.72
N LEU A 34 12.72 -9.54 1.53
CA LEU A 34 12.96 -8.28 0.83
C LEU A 34 12.06 -8.25 -0.40
N ALA A 35 11.24 -7.23 -0.53
CA ALA A 35 10.23 -7.19 -1.59
C ALA A 35 9.99 -5.78 -2.13
N THR A 36 9.50 -5.72 -3.34
CA THR A 36 9.02 -4.49 -3.99
C THR A 36 7.56 -4.18 -3.66
N GLN A 37 6.92 -5.00 -2.83
CA GLN A 37 5.57 -4.82 -2.31
C GLN A 37 5.55 -5.18 -0.83
N PRO A 38 4.72 -4.51 0.00
CA PRO A 38 4.55 -4.86 1.40
C PRO A 38 4.02 -6.30 1.52
N SER A 39 4.63 -7.12 2.36
CA SER A 39 4.38 -8.56 2.40
C SER A 39 3.43 -9.00 3.53
N ARG A 40 3.01 -8.10 4.41
CA ARG A 40 2.18 -8.46 5.56
C ARG A 40 0.73 -8.02 5.45
N SER A 41 -0.13 -8.84 6.00
CA SER A 41 -1.56 -8.84 5.81
C SER A 41 -2.26 -7.52 6.14
N MET A 42 -2.27 -7.09 7.41
CA MET A 42 -2.95 -5.86 7.81
C MET A 42 -2.14 -4.63 7.45
N ALA A 43 -0.83 -4.63 7.75
CA ALA A 43 0.07 -3.56 7.39
C ALA A 43 0.04 -3.30 5.87
N GLN A 44 0.00 -4.34 5.04
CA GLN A 44 -0.12 -4.21 3.58
C GLN A 44 -1.36 -3.45 3.14
N GLY A 45 -2.50 -3.61 3.84
CA GLY A 45 -3.72 -2.87 3.55
C GLY A 45 -3.68 -1.41 3.98
N LEU A 46 -2.77 -1.04 4.88
CA LEU A 46 -2.70 0.27 5.52
C LEU A 46 -1.54 1.13 5.02
N VAL A 47 -0.36 0.53 4.73
CA VAL A 47 0.77 1.29 4.16
C VAL A 47 0.39 1.93 2.84
N LYS A 48 0.95 3.09 2.56
CA LYS A 48 0.64 3.81 1.34
C LYS A 48 1.07 3.02 0.11
N PRO A 49 0.26 3.02 -0.94
CA PRO A 49 0.66 2.44 -2.22
C PRO A 49 1.83 3.23 -2.79
N THR A 50 2.59 2.60 -3.69
CA THR A 50 3.64 3.28 -4.45
C THR A 50 3.10 4.53 -5.13
N ILE A 51 3.80 5.65 -4.99
CA ILE A 51 3.41 6.91 -5.64
C ILE A 51 3.59 6.76 -7.17
N PRO A 52 2.57 7.13 -7.98
CA PRO A 52 2.70 7.09 -9.43
C PRO A 52 3.95 7.83 -9.90
N GLY A 53 4.78 7.15 -10.71
CA GLY A 53 6.04 7.71 -11.20
C GLY A 53 7.23 7.60 -10.23
N SER A 54 7.09 7.03 -9.03
CA SER A 54 8.25 6.65 -8.23
C SER A 54 8.94 5.45 -8.90
N THR A 55 10.23 5.59 -9.20
CA THR A 55 11.02 4.54 -9.86
C THR A 55 11.65 3.58 -8.85
N PHE A 56 11.77 4.01 -7.61
CA PHE A 56 12.39 3.22 -6.54
C PHE A 56 11.46 3.17 -5.33
N HIS A 57 11.08 1.98 -4.97
CA HIS A 57 10.30 1.62 -3.79
C HIS A 57 10.70 0.23 -3.36
N GLY A 58 10.49 -0.09 -2.10
CA GLY A 58 10.82 -1.40 -1.59
C GLY A 58 10.69 -1.47 -0.09
N GLY A 59 10.80 -2.67 0.43
CA GLY A 59 10.69 -2.91 1.85
C GLY A 59 11.31 -4.22 2.28
N LEU A 60 11.39 -4.37 3.58
CA LEU A 60 11.83 -5.59 4.25
C LEU A 60 10.82 -5.98 5.34
N ASP A 61 10.68 -7.28 5.51
CA ASP A 61 9.87 -7.90 6.57
C ASP A 61 10.72 -8.93 7.29
N LEU A 62 10.63 -8.96 8.60
CA LEU A 62 11.12 -10.02 9.46
C LEU A 62 9.96 -10.58 10.27
N THR A 63 9.72 -11.87 10.15
CA THR A 63 8.68 -12.59 10.89
C THR A 63 9.32 -13.66 11.76
N HIS A 64 8.81 -13.79 12.97
CA HIS A 64 9.17 -14.85 13.90
C HIS A 64 8.03 -15.88 13.97
N ASP A 65 8.36 -17.15 14.17
CA ASP A 65 7.40 -18.27 14.23
C ASP A 65 6.34 -18.11 15.32
N SER A 66 6.65 -17.35 16.39
CA SER A 66 5.67 -17.00 17.42
C SER A 66 4.56 -16.05 16.96
N GLY A 67 4.65 -15.50 15.74
CA GLY A 67 3.68 -14.58 15.18
C GLY A 67 4.07 -13.11 15.23
N TRP A 68 5.14 -12.74 15.93
CA TRP A 68 5.68 -11.38 15.87
C TRP A 68 6.29 -11.08 14.51
N TYR A 69 6.09 -9.87 14.03
CA TYR A 69 6.72 -9.39 12.81
C TYR A 69 7.07 -7.91 12.92
N VAL A 70 8.12 -7.52 12.22
CA VAL A 70 8.55 -6.13 12.05
C VAL A 70 8.94 -5.91 10.61
N GLY A 71 8.67 -4.74 10.08
CA GLY A 71 9.07 -4.43 8.72
C GLY A 71 9.16 -2.94 8.47
N GLN A 72 9.70 -2.63 7.30
CA GLN A 72 9.79 -1.28 6.77
C GLN A 72 9.39 -1.29 5.29
N TRP A 73 8.66 -0.28 4.90
CA TRP A 73 8.24 -0.04 3.54
C TRP A 73 8.52 1.41 3.15
N ALA A 74 9.10 1.60 1.97
CA ALA A 74 9.28 2.93 1.39
C ALA A 74 8.51 3.01 0.07
N PRO A 75 7.33 3.65 0.03
CA PRO A 75 6.54 3.85 -1.20
C PRO A 75 7.26 4.77 -2.19
N THR A 76 8.20 5.58 -1.70
CA THR A 76 9.10 6.41 -2.50
C THR A 76 10.42 6.59 -1.76
N MET A 77 11.53 6.43 -2.48
CA MET A 77 12.88 6.70 -1.93
C MET A 77 13.34 8.15 -2.14
N GLY A 78 12.47 9.04 -2.64
CA GLY A 78 12.79 10.47 -2.76
C GLY A 78 13.92 10.81 -3.73
N ILE A 79 14.22 9.93 -4.70
CA ILE A 79 15.38 10.08 -5.62
C ILE A 79 15.07 11.09 -6.71
N LYS A 80 13.80 11.26 -7.10
CA LYS A 80 13.41 12.27 -8.10
C LYS A 80 13.26 13.65 -7.46
N PRO A 81 13.61 14.73 -8.16
CA PRO A 81 13.32 16.09 -7.71
C PRO A 81 11.81 16.26 -7.43
N GLY A 82 11.48 16.84 -6.29
CA GLY A 82 10.09 17.07 -5.87
C GLY A 82 9.42 15.89 -5.18
N THR A 83 10.09 14.74 -5.05
CA THR A 83 9.58 13.62 -4.24
C THR A 83 10.28 13.59 -2.87
N ASN A 84 9.51 13.36 -1.81
CA ASN A 84 10.05 13.19 -0.47
C ASN A 84 10.22 11.70 -0.16
N LEU A 85 11.26 11.38 0.62
CA LEU A 85 11.39 10.06 1.21
C LEU A 85 10.28 9.87 2.24
N GLU A 86 9.56 8.77 2.12
CA GLU A 86 8.60 8.27 3.10
C GLU A 86 9.05 6.88 3.52
N VAL A 87 9.03 6.61 4.82
CA VAL A 87 9.36 5.30 5.38
C VAL A 87 8.28 4.91 6.37
N ASP A 88 7.57 3.84 6.05
CA ASP A 88 6.52 3.25 6.87
C ASP A 88 7.15 2.09 7.65
N SER A 89 7.38 2.27 8.94
CA SER A 89 7.90 1.22 9.82
C SER A 89 6.73 0.60 10.57
N TYR A 90 6.64 -0.72 10.60
CA TYR A 90 5.55 -1.41 11.28
C TYR A 90 6.04 -2.53 12.15
N LEU A 91 5.29 -2.76 13.23
CA LEU A 91 5.47 -3.85 14.18
C LEU A 91 4.08 -4.43 14.46
N GLY A 92 3.98 -5.76 14.48
CA GLY A 92 2.72 -6.40 14.79
C GLY A 92 2.87 -7.82 15.31
N TYR A 93 1.74 -8.34 15.71
CA TYR A 93 1.59 -9.71 16.18
C TYR A 93 0.36 -10.33 15.54
N LYS A 94 0.55 -11.48 14.90
CA LYS A 94 -0.51 -12.27 14.29
C LYS A 94 -0.56 -13.63 14.94
N HIS A 95 -1.74 -14.03 15.40
CA HIS A 95 -1.95 -15.33 16.04
C HIS A 95 -3.14 -16.06 15.40
N PRO A 96 -2.93 -17.27 14.88
CA PRO A 96 -4.01 -18.14 14.46
C PRO A 96 -4.64 -18.80 15.70
N PHE A 97 -5.98 -18.76 15.80
CA PHE A 97 -6.73 -19.61 16.73
C PHE A 97 -6.89 -21.02 16.16
N ASP A 98 -7.15 -21.08 14.84
CA ASP A 98 -7.28 -22.32 14.09
C ASP A 98 -6.93 -22.06 12.60
N GLN A 99 -7.25 -23.02 11.72
CA GLN A 99 -6.98 -22.90 10.27
C GLN A 99 -7.84 -21.84 9.57
N THR A 100 -8.92 -21.39 10.19
CA THR A 100 -9.90 -20.49 9.57
C THR A 100 -9.97 -19.12 10.22
N LEU A 101 -9.51 -19.02 11.47
CA LEU A 101 -9.62 -17.81 12.29
C LEU A 101 -8.25 -17.37 12.80
N SER A 102 -7.89 -16.14 12.57
CA SER A 102 -6.72 -15.49 13.16
C SER A 102 -7.01 -14.03 13.50
N TYR A 103 -6.32 -13.51 14.52
CA TYR A 103 -6.30 -12.07 14.79
C TYR A 103 -4.92 -11.47 14.54
N GLU A 104 -4.90 -10.17 14.35
CA GLU A 104 -3.68 -9.40 14.14
C GLU A 104 -3.81 -8.04 14.81
N LEU A 105 -2.75 -7.64 15.52
CA LEU A 105 -2.64 -6.34 16.18
C LEU A 105 -1.29 -5.74 15.82
N GLY A 106 -1.22 -4.44 15.67
CA GLY A 106 0.06 -3.80 15.41
C GLY A 106 -0.01 -2.28 15.33
N MET A 107 1.12 -1.70 14.97
CA MET A 107 1.27 -0.27 14.77
C MET A 107 2.11 0.00 13.51
N ILE A 108 1.84 1.13 12.89
CA ILE A 108 2.62 1.68 11.77
C ILE A 108 3.07 3.09 12.17
N HIS A 109 4.32 3.40 11.95
CA HIS A 109 4.89 4.73 12.03
C HIS A 109 5.28 5.21 10.63
N TYR A 110 4.60 6.26 10.17
CA TYR A 110 4.88 6.94 8.91
C TYR A 110 5.89 8.04 9.19
N SER A 111 7.06 7.95 8.59
CA SER A 111 8.16 8.89 8.81
C SER A 111 8.55 9.61 7.52
N TYR A 112 8.72 10.92 7.64
CA TYR A 112 9.16 11.82 6.58
C TYR A 112 10.45 12.51 6.98
N PRO A 113 11.63 11.90 6.79
CA PRO A 113 12.90 12.38 7.35
C PRO A 113 13.26 13.84 7.05
N LYS A 114 12.70 14.42 5.99
CA LYS A 114 12.89 15.84 5.63
C LYS A 114 11.73 16.75 6.09
N LEU A 115 10.65 16.17 6.60
CA LEU A 115 9.40 16.85 6.96
C LEU A 115 8.82 16.23 8.24
N SER A 116 9.65 16.08 9.27
CA SER A 116 9.27 15.43 10.52
C SER A 116 7.97 15.92 11.19
N PRO A 117 7.48 17.16 10.99
CA PRO A 117 6.15 17.54 11.45
C PRO A 117 4.97 16.76 10.82
N LEU A 118 5.24 16.00 9.75
CA LEU A 118 4.25 15.12 9.09
C LEU A 118 4.30 13.67 9.58
N ASP A 119 5.23 13.34 10.46
CA ASP A 119 5.32 12.00 11.03
C ASP A 119 4.05 11.68 11.79
N SER A 120 3.55 10.46 11.61
CA SER A 120 2.30 10.02 12.20
C SER A 120 2.35 8.56 12.62
N GLN A 121 1.47 8.19 13.55
CA GLN A 121 1.36 6.82 14.04
C GLN A 121 -0.06 6.31 13.91
N GLN A 122 -0.19 5.05 13.56
CA GLN A 122 -1.47 4.38 13.42
C GLN A 122 -1.43 3.02 14.11
N PHE A 123 -2.40 2.74 14.95
CA PHE A 123 -2.62 1.44 15.55
C PHE A 123 -3.69 0.69 14.76
N TYR A 124 -3.50 -0.60 14.55
CA TYR A 124 -4.45 -1.41 13.82
C TYR A 124 -4.76 -2.72 14.54
N ALA A 125 -5.98 -3.19 14.29
CA ALA A 125 -6.48 -4.46 14.74
C ALA A 125 -7.32 -5.10 13.63
N GLY A 126 -7.30 -6.42 13.56
CA GLY A 126 -8.12 -7.11 12.60
C GLY A 126 -8.26 -8.59 12.85
N LEU A 127 -9.18 -9.16 12.08
CA LEU A 127 -9.54 -10.57 12.10
C LEU A 127 -9.47 -11.13 10.67
N THR A 128 -8.99 -12.37 10.57
CA THR A 128 -9.15 -13.15 9.34
C THR A 128 -10.10 -14.30 9.64
N VAL A 129 -11.18 -14.39 8.87
CA VAL A 129 -12.20 -15.44 9.01
C VAL A 129 -12.41 -16.07 7.64
N LEU A 130 -12.14 -17.36 7.50
CA LEU A 130 -12.31 -18.11 6.23
C LEU A 130 -11.63 -17.43 5.03
N GLY A 131 -10.46 -16.83 5.24
CA GLY A 131 -9.70 -16.10 4.20
C GLY A 131 -10.15 -14.64 3.97
N THR A 132 -11.28 -14.22 4.53
CA THR A 132 -11.70 -12.81 4.55
C THR A 132 -11.00 -12.07 5.67
N ARG A 133 -10.39 -10.93 5.38
CA ARG A 133 -9.74 -10.07 6.36
C ARG A 133 -10.57 -8.83 6.61
N LEU A 134 -10.85 -8.56 7.87
CA LEU A 134 -11.56 -7.37 8.34
C LEU A 134 -10.68 -6.65 9.35
N GLY A 135 -10.55 -5.35 9.24
CA GLY A 135 -9.72 -4.60 10.16
C GLY A 135 -10.09 -3.14 10.29
N ALA A 136 -9.56 -2.56 11.36
CA ALA A 136 -9.66 -1.15 11.66
C ALA A 136 -8.29 -0.62 12.06
N ALA A 137 -8.03 0.65 11.73
CA ALA A 137 -6.84 1.36 12.16
C ALA A 137 -7.20 2.76 12.63
N PHE A 138 -6.45 3.26 13.61
CA PHE A 138 -6.69 4.54 14.25
C PHE A 138 -5.38 5.29 14.42
N SER A 139 -5.33 6.54 14.00
CA SER A 139 -4.27 7.47 14.36
C SER A 139 -4.79 8.52 15.35
N ASN A 140 -3.92 8.99 16.20
CA ASN A 140 -4.25 10.02 17.21
C ASN A 140 -3.12 11.05 17.25
N ASP A 141 -2.83 11.63 16.09
CA ASP A 141 -1.82 12.67 15.99
C ASP A 141 -2.39 14.03 16.43
N PRO A 142 -1.59 14.95 16.97
CA PRO A 142 -2.07 16.22 17.54
C PRO A 142 -2.90 17.06 16.56
N ASN A 143 -2.61 16.97 15.29
CA ASN A 143 -3.24 17.78 14.24
C ASN A 143 -4.22 16.99 13.36
N ARG A 144 -4.34 15.68 13.55
CA ARG A 144 -5.15 14.84 12.70
C ARG A 144 -5.51 13.52 13.38
N HIS A 145 -6.77 13.17 13.33
CA HIS A 145 -7.28 11.87 13.78
C HIS A 145 -7.86 11.13 12.58
N ASP A 146 -7.28 10.00 12.24
CA ASP A 146 -7.77 9.17 11.15
C ASP A 146 -8.33 7.86 11.70
N SER A 147 -9.48 7.46 11.17
CA SER A 147 -10.08 6.15 11.45
C SER A 147 -10.30 5.43 10.13
N THR A 148 -9.64 4.29 9.95
CA THR A 148 -9.73 3.50 8.73
C THR A 148 -10.40 2.16 9.03
N LEU A 149 -11.37 1.81 8.20
CA LEU A 149 -11.93 0.45 8.14
C LEU A 149 -11.52 -0.18 6.82
N PHE A 150 -11.18 -1.44 6.84
CA PHE A 150 -10.92 -2.19 5.62
C PHE A 150 -11.48 -3.60 5.66
N ALA A 151 -11.82 -4.11 4.49
CA ALA A 151 -12.25 -5.47 4.26
C ALA A 151 -11.56 -6.00 3.00
N ASP A 152 -10.99 -7.20 3.09
CA ASP A 152 -10.42 -7.91 1.96
C ASP A 152 -11.04 -9.30 1.89
N LEU A 153 -11.86 -9.51 0.88
CA LEU A 153 -12.62 -10.77 0.70
C LEU A 153 -11.77 -11.87 0.04
N GLY A 154 -10.49 -11.58 -0.22
CA GLY A 154 -9.62 -12.49 -0.94
C GLY A 154 -10.02 -12.67 -2.41
N VAL A 155 -9.38 -13.62 -3.08
CA VAL A 155 -9.67 -13.96 -4.48
C VAL A 155 -10.72 -15.07 -4.53
N ASN A 156 -11.89 -14.76 -5.06
CA ASN A 156 -13.00 -15.70 -5.16
C ASN A 156 -12.87 -16.59 -6.41
N GLN A 157 -12.87 -17.90 -6.22
CA GLN A 157 -13.03 -18.89 -7.28
C GLN A 157 -14.53 -19.02 -7.61
N PRO A 158 -14.99 -19.06 -8.86
CA PRO A 158 -14.22 -19.38 -10.08
C PRO A 158 -13.75 -18.16 -10.90
N LEU A 159 -14.09 -16.93 -10.54
CA LEU A 159 -13.79 -15.76 -11.37
C LEU A 159 -12.33 -15.30 -11.26
N GLY A 160 -11.59 -15.74 -10.23
CA GLY A 160 -10.23 -15.32 -9.98
C GLY A 160 -10.11 -13.81 -9.67
N ILE A 161 -11.21 -13.18 -9.23
CA ILE A 161 -11.27 -11.76 -8.89
C ILE A 161 -11.39 -11.64 -7.37
N GLY A 162 -10.50 -10.85 -6.78
CA GLY A 162 -10.62 -10.44 -5.40
C GLY A 162 -11.43 -9.15 -5.27
N VAL A 163 -11.82 -8.83 -4.04
CA VAL A 163 -12.44 -7.55 -3.70
C VAL A 163 -11.84 -7.07 -2.39
N SER A 164 -11.29 -5.87 -2.41
CA SER A 164 -10.90 -5.20 -1.16
C SER A 164 -11.47 -3.79 -1.12
N MET A 165 -11.91 -3.38 0.07
CA MET A 165 -12.54 -2.10 0.33
C MET A 165 -11.82 -1.42 1.47
N LYS A 166 -11.68 -0.10 1.37
CA LYS A 166 -11.11 0.75 2.40
C LYS A 166 -11.97 2.00 2.52
N TYR A 167 -12.26 2.39 3.75
CA TYR A 167 -12.97 3.62 4.08
C TYR A 167 -12.23 4.32 5.21
N THR A 168 -11.89 5.58 5.03
CA THR A 168 -11.16 6.37 6.01
C THR A 168 -11.91 7.65 6.33
N THR A 169 -12.09 7.94 7.61
CA THR A 169 -12.56 9.24 8.11
C THR A 169 -11.35 10.02 8.60
N HIS A 170 -11.21 11.24 8.12
CA HIS A 170 -10.17 12.18 8.49
C HIS A 170 -10.77 13.34 9.31
N GLN A 171 -10.23 13.59 10.49
CA GLN A 171 -10.58 14.74 11.34
C GLN A 171 -9.35 15.61 11.51
N LEU A 172 -9.41 16.84 11.01
CA LEU A 172 -8.34 17.82 11.09
C LEU A 172 -8.41 18.59 12.41
N GLY A 173 -7.33 18.63 13.16
CA GLY A 173 -7.25 19.42 14.40
C GLY A 173 -7.42 20.91 14.13
N THR A 174 -6.86 21.41 13.02
CA THR A 174 -7.06 22.77 12.54
C THR A 174 -7.85 22.73 11.22
N PRO A 175 -8.99 23.43 11.12
CA PRO A 175 -9.75 23.54 9.88
C PRO A 175 -8.91 24.17 8.77
N VAL A 176 -8.98 23.62 7.57
CA VAL A 176 -8.33 24.18 6.38
C VAL A 176 -9.29 25.12 5.67
N SER A 177 -8.90 26.39 5.54
CA SER A 177 -9.69 27.41 4.82
C SER A 177 -9.65 27.11 3.30
N ILE A 178 -10.79 27.29 2.64
CA ILE A 178 -10.94 27.11 1.21
C ILE A 178 -11.10 28.46 0.48
N ALA A 179 -10.63 28.51 -0.77
CA ALA A 179 -10.56 29.76 -1.53
C ALA A 179 -11.93 30.43 -1.79
N GLU A 180 -12.99 29.64 -1.88
CA GLU A 180 -14.36 30.09 -2.11
C GLU A 180 -15.11 30.51 -0.82
N GLY A 181 -14.42 30.51 0.30
CA GLY A 181 -14.97 30.80 1.63
C GLY A 181 -15.45 29.54 2.37
N GLY A 182 -15.29 29.55 3.67
CA GLY A 182 -15.55 28.40 4.53
C GLY A 182 -14.29 27.63 4.92
N SER A 183 -14.47 26.50 5.57
CA SER A 183 -13.37 25.65 6.01
C SER A 183 -13.79 24.19 6.06
N VAL A 184 -12.83 23.30 5.85
CA VAL A 184 -12.97 21.86 5.99
C VAL A 184 -12.33 21.42 7.31
N ARG A 185 -13.08 20.75 8.15
CA ARG A 185 -12.60 20.15 9.41
C ARG A 185 -12.54 18.63 9.35
N ALA A 186 -13.44 18.01 8.60
CA ALA A 186 -13.49 16.56 8.44
C ALA A 186 -13.90 16.20 7.02
N PHE A 187 -13.40 15.06 6.56
CA PHE A 187 -13.79 14.46 5.29
C PHE A 187 -13.58 12.94 5.33
N ASN A 188 -14.16 12.26 4.37
CA ASN A 188 -13.98 10.83 4.21
C ASN A 188 -13.35 10.55 2.85
N ASP A 189 -12.59 9.46 2.77
CA ASP A 189 -12.19 8.88 1.50
C ASP A 189 -12.47 7.36 1.49
N TRP A 190 -12.67 6.81 0.30
CA TRP A 190 -12.89 5.38 0.15
C TRP A 190 -12.27 4.87 -1.15
N SER A 191 -11.99 3.59 -1.15
CA SER A 191 -11.54 2.90 -2.35
C SER A 191 -12.08 1.47 -2.39
N ILE A 192 -12.34 1.00 -3.61
CA ILE A 192 -12.65 -0.39 -3.91
C ILE A 192 -11.62 -0.87 -4.92
N LYS A 193 -10.97 -1.98 -4.61
CA LYS A 193 -9.95 -2.61 -5.46
C LYS A 193 -10.42 -4.00 -5.86
N PHE A 194 -10.28 -4.31 -7.16
CA PHE A 194 -10.55 -5.60 -7.76
C PHE A 194 -9.23 -6.20 -8.28
N PRO A 195 -8.49 -6.93 -7.45
CA PRO A 195 -7.29 -7.63 -7.87
C PRO A 195 -7.66 -8.87 -8.70
N ARG A 196 -6.97 -9.07 -9.81
CA ARG A 196 -7.08 -10.26 -10.65
C ARG A 196 -5.70 -10.70 -11.13
N PRO A 197 -5.17 -11.81 -10.64
CA PRO A 197 -3.97 -12.41 -11.21
C PRO A 197 -4.29 -12.97 -12.59
N PHE A 198 -3.50 -12.60 -13.61
CA PHE A 198 -3.67 -13.03 -14.99
C PHE A 198 -2.31 -13.23 -15.67
N MET A 199 -1.98 -14.45 -16.03
CA MET A 199 -0.74 -14.81 -16.75
C MET A 199 0.55 -14.29 -16.09
N GLY A 200 0.63 -14.33 -14.74
CA GLY A 200 1.79 -13.84 -14.00
C GLY A 200 1.85 -12.31 -13.88
N ILE A 201 0.76 -11.63 -14.22
CA ILE A 201 0.55 -10.20 -14.02
C ILE A 201 -0.58 -10.01 -13.02
N ASP A 202 -0.38 -9.17 -12.02
CA ASP A 202 -1.43 -8.74 -11.09
C ASP A 202 -2.13 -7.51 -11.66
N LEU A 203 -3.32 -7.72 -12.21
CA LEU A 203 -4.18 -6.65 -12.67
C LEU A 203 -5.01 -6.13 -11.50
N ASN A 204 -5.00 -4.83 -11.26
CA ASN A 204 -5.73 -4.19 -10.20
C ASN A 204 -6.58 -3.06 -10.78
N LEU A 205 -7.90 -3.23 -10.80
CA LEU A 205 -8.84 -2.14 -11.07
C LEU A 205 -9.20 -1.50 -9.73
N ILE A 206 -8.99 -0.21 -9.60
CA ILE A 206 -9.20 0.55 -8.36
C ILE A 206 -10.12 1.72 -8.68
N TYR A 207 -11.23 1.82 -7.95
CA TYR A 207 -12.01 3.05 -7.86
C TYR A 207 -11.75 3.70 -6.51
N SER A 208 -11.48 4.98 -6.50
CA SER A 208 -11.27 5.77 -5.29
C SER A 208 -11.97 7.12 -5.41
N ASP A 209 -12.45 7.63 -4.28
CA ASP A 209 -13.20 8.87 -4.21
C ASP A 209 -13.12 9.48 -2.82
N SER A 210 -13.60 10.71 -2.65
CA SER A 210 -13.70 11.38 -1.37
C SER A 210 -15.03 12.11 -1.20
N SER A 211 -15.31 12.58 0.01
CA SER A 211 -16.47 13.43 0.31
C SER A 211 -16.24 14.91 0.04
N LEU A 212 -15.04 15.29 -0.44
CA LEU A 212 -14.70 16.67 -0.78
C LEU A 212 -15.01 16.92 -2.27
N GLU A 213 -15.48 18.10 -2.58
CA GLU A 213 -15.83 18.51 -3.95
C GLU A 213 -15.24 19.89 -4.28
N GLY A 214 -14.87 20.11 -5.53
CA GLY A 214 -14.44 21.38 -6.06
C GLY A 214 -13.32 22.05 -5.26
N ALA A 215 -13.54 23.26 -4.77
CA ALA A 215 -12.55 24.04 -4.01
C ALA A 215 -12.16 23.39 -2.67
N GLN A 216 -13.01 22.51 -2.10
CA GLN A 216 -12.70 21.76 -0.88
C GLN A 216 -11.55 20.77 -1.08
N CYS A 217 -11.27 20.37 -2.29
CA CYS A 217 -10.16 19.49 -2.63
C CYS A 217 -8.79 20.06 -2.23
N SER A 218 -8.68 21.36 -2.04
CA SER A 218 -7.47 22.00 -1.48
C SER A 218 -7.14 21.54 -0.06
N ALA A 219 -8.13 21.05 0.69
CA ALA A 219 -7.96 20.48 2.03
C ALA A 219 -7.64 18.97 2.02
N TYR A 220 -7.64 18.35 0.85
CA TYR A 220 -7.44 16.91 0.74
C TYR A 220 -6.03 16.51 1.13
N SER A 221 -5.93 15.59 2.07
CA SER A 221 -4.68 15.01 2.55
C SER A 221 -4.81 13.49 2.77
N GLY A 222 -5.74 12.87 2.04
CA GLY A 222 -6.00 11.43 2.11
C GLY A 222 -4.93 10.58 1.42
N GLN A 223 -5.17 9.29 1.36
CA GLN A 223 -4.23 8.30 0.79
C GLN A 223 -4.38 8.15 -0.73
N ASN A 224 -5.46 8.65 -1.31
CA ASN A 224 -5.67 8.62 -2.75
C ASN A 224 -4.90 9.76 -3.42
N SER A 225 -4.55 9.60 -4.69
CA SER A 225 -3.80 10.63 -5.43
C SER A 225 -4.65 11.84 -5.82
N GLN A 226 -5.97 11.74 -5.73
CA GLN A 226 -6.91 12.78 -6.15
C GLN A 226 -8.12 12.80 -5.21
N CYS A 227 -8.68 13.99 -5.04
CA CYS A 227 -9.88 14.24 -4.28
C CYS A 227 -11.13 13.75 -5.02
N ASP A 228 -11.18 13.95 -6.33
CA ASP A 228 -12.31 13.54 -7.17
C ASP A 228 -12.28 12.04 -7.49
N GLY A 229 -13.43 11.47 -7.81
CA GLY A 229 -13.56 10.07 -8.18
C GLY A 229 -12.63 9.66 -9.32
N LEU A 230 -11.80 8.64 -9.08
CA LEU A 230 -10.79 8.17 -10.00
C LEU A 230 -10.87 6.66 -10.20
N VAL A 231 -10.87 6.23 -11.46
CA VAL A 231 -10.67 4.83 -11.83
C VAL A 231 -9.22 4.64 -12.28
N THR A 232 -8.51 3.76 -11.61
CA THR A 232 -7.11 3.44 -11.92
C THR A 232 -6.99 1.96 -12.29
N LEU A 233 -6.34 1.67 -13.41
CA LEU A 233 -5.92 0.32 -13.77
C LEU A 233 -4.41 0.21 -13.57
N LYS A 234 -3.98 -0.70 -12.68
CA LYS A 234 -2.58 -1.06 -12.47
C LYS A 234 -2.33 -2.46 -13.00
N ALA A 235 -1.20 -2.65 -13.66
CA ALA A 235 -0.68 -3.96 -14.05
C ALA A 235 0.70 -4.09 -13.44
N GLU A 236 0.88 -5.04 -12.54
CA GLU A 236 2.13 -5.30 -11.83
C GLU A 236 2.57 -6.72 -12.13
N ARG A 237 3.83 -6.90 -12.47
CA ARG A 237 4.41 -8.22 -12.67
C ARG A 237 5.47 -8.47 -11.60
N ALA A 238 5.28 -9.52 -10.82
CA ALA A 238 6.34 -10.03 -9.99
C ALA A 238 7.32 -10.81 -10.90
N PHE A 239 8.57 -10.41 -10.89
CA PHE A 239 9.65 -11.16 -11.54
C PHE A 239 10.30 -12.02 -10.44
N TYR A 240 10.15 -13.34 -10.58
CA TYR A 240 10.80 -14.33 -9.72
C TYR A 240 12.05 -14.84 -10.42
#